data_5110a7e45833d99389a9fc01530d5e01
#
_entry.id   5110a7e45833d99389a9fc01530d5e01
#
_cell.length_a   1.000
_cell.length_b   1.000
_cell.length_c   1.000
_cell.angle_alpha   90.00
_cell.angle_beta   90.00
_cell.angle_gamma   90.00
#
_symmetry.space_group_name_H-M   'P 1'
#
loop_
_entity.id
_entity.type
_entity.pdbx_description
1 polymer ?
#
loop_
_entity_poly.entity_id
_entity_poly.type
_entity_poly.pdbx_seq_one_letter_code
_entity_poly.pdbx_strand_id
1 'polypeptide(L)'
;IQGKVLHGFTVRRYVGRLYVFVACIALLWPVCVCAQPRKVQNLPYADHKLLHLGFSIGTHVQDMKFVHSGFVTDGGESWYMDIPDFSPGFNVNLMADLYLCPHLNLRFSPGIFFGNKVVKFRETATQEYRTQDIKSNYIVVPIELKFSALRCNNFRPYLIGGVMGTADVSKK
;
A
#
# COMPACT_ATOMS: atom_id res chain seq x y z
N ILE A 1 -1.17 -28.91 -39.73
CA ILE A 1 -1.85 -29.45 -38.53
C ILE A 1 -1.13 -28.99 -37.25
N GLN A 2 -1.03 -27.66 -36.99
CA GLN A 2 -0.40 -27.16 -35.75
C GLN A 2 -1.16 -26.01 -35.07
N GLY A 3 -2.42 -25.79 -35.40
CA GLY A 3 -3.18 -24.63 -34.91
C GLY A 3 -4.13 -24.87 -33.73
N LYS A 4 -4.36 -26.09 -33.28
CA LYS A 4 -5.42 -26.40 -32.28
C LYS A 4 -4.97 -26.66 -30.83
N VAL A 5 -3.68 -26.82 -30.57
CA VAL A 5 -3.21 -27.19 -29.22
C VAL A 5 -2.99 -25.97 -28.32
N LEU A 6 -2.71 -24.81 -28.89
CA LEU A 6 -2.40 -23.59 -28.12
C LEU A 6 -3.64 -22.91 -27.47
N HIS A 7 -4.82 -23.05 -28.05
CA HIS A 7 -6.04 -22.45 -27.51
C HIS A 7 -6.55 -23.13 -26.23
N GLY A 8 -6.34 -24.41 -26.07
CA GLY A 8 -6.79 -25.15 -24.88
C GLY A 8 -5.98 -24.83 -23.62
N PHE A 9 -4.72 -24.49 -23.77
CA PHE A 9 -3.83 -24.22 -22.63
C PHE A 9 -4.08 -22.84 -22.00
N THR A 10 -4.43 -21.85 -22.82
CA THR A 10 -4.72 -20.50 -22.35
C THR A 10 -6.06 -20.42 -21.62
N VAL A 11 -7.10 -21.06 -22.14
CA VAL A 11 -8.43 -21.10 -21.51
C VAL A 11 -8.37 -21.77 -20.14
N ARG A 12 -7.62 -22.87 -20.00
CA ARG A 12 -7.48 -23.59 -18.74
C ARG A 12 -6.80 -22.77 -17.64
N ARG A 13 -5.87 -21.88 -18.01
CA ARG A 13 -5.22 -20.93 -17.06
C ARG A 13 -6.19 -19.84 -16.58
N TYR A 14 -7.03 -19.31 -17.45
CA TYR A 14 -8.03 -18.31 -17.05
C TYR A 14 -9.14 -18.91 -16.19
N VAL A 15 -9.58 -20.10 -16.51
CA VAL A 15 -10.58 -20.84 -15.71
C VAL A 15 -10.02 -21.14 -14.31
N GLY A 16 -8.77 -21.60 -14.20
CA GLY A 16 -8.13 -21.81 -12.89
C GLY A 16 -8.04 -20.54 -12.04
N ARG A 17 -7.67 -19.40 -12.66
CA ARG A 17 -7.63 -18.10 -11.97
C ARG A 17 -9.01 -17.62 -11.53
N LEU A 18 -10.03 -17.86 -12.35
CA LEU A 18 -11.42 -17.53 -12.02
C LEU A 18 -11.90 -18.33 -10.82
N TYR A 19 -11.60 -19.64 -10.74
CA TYR A 19 -11.94 -20.48 -9.59
C TYR A 19 -11.25 -20.02 -8.31
N VAL A 20 -9.97 -19.65 -8.37
CA VAL A 20 -9.24 -19.10 -7.22
C VAL A 20 -9.88 -17.78 -6.77
N PHE A 21 -10.25 -16.91 -7.70
CA PHE A 21 -10.90 -15.64 -7.37
C PHE A 21 -12.28 -15.84 -6.73
N VAL A 22 -13.09 -16.76 -7.27
CA VAL A 22 -14.40 -17.12 -6.72
C VAL A 22 -14.25 -17.81 -5.35
N ALA A 23 -13.25 -18.67 -5.18
CA ALA A 23 -12.95 -19.29 -3.88
C ALA A 23 -12.50 -18.27 -2.84
N CYS A 24 -11.68 -17.28 -3.22
CA CYS A 24 -11.28 -16.18 -2.35
C CYS A 24 -12.49 -15.31 -1.93
N ILE A 25 -13.41 -15.04 -2.87
CA ILE A 25 -14.65 -14.30 -2.58
C ILE A 25 -15.54 -15.12 -1.66
N ALA A 26 -15.66 -16.43 -1.88
CA ALA A 26 -16.45 -17.33 -1.03
C ALA A 26 -15.86 -17.46 0.39
N LEU A 27 -14.54 -17.43 0.53
CA LEU A 27 -13.84 -17.41 1.82
C LEU A 27 -13.98 -16.07 2.53
N LEU A 28 -14.13 -14.97 1.79
CA LEU A 28 -14.38 -13.63 2.31
C LEU A 28 -15.85 -13.41 2.68
N TRP A 29 -16.75 -14.34 2.28
CA TRP A 29 -18.14 -14.31 2.71
C TRP A 29 -18.17 -14.77 4.17
N PRO A 30 -18.14 -13.87 5.16
CA PRO A 30 -18.33 -14.27 6.53
C PRO A 30 -19.76 -14.77 6.60
N VAL A 31 -19.93 -16.06 6.69
CA VAL A 31 -21.18 -16.63 7.11
C VAL A 31 -21.42 -16.04 8.49
N CYS A 32 -22.22 -14.99 8.56
CA CYS A 32 -22.73 -14.46 9.80
C CYS A 32 -23.64 -15.53 10.41
N VAL A 33 -23.02 -16.56 10.98
CA VAL A 33 -23.70 -17.50 11.86
C VAL A 33 -23.97 -16.71 13.15
N CYS A 34 -25.04 -15.94 13.13
CA CYS A 34 -25.60 -15.27 14.31
C CYS A 34 -26.28 -16.28 15.24
N ALA A 35 -25.65 -17.43 15.45
CA ALA A 35 -26.15 -18.48 16.34
C ALA A 35 -25.57 -18.41 17.76
N GLN A 36 -24.74 -17.38 18.06
CA GLN A 36 -24.20 -17.22 19.40
C GLN A 36 -25.03 -16.25 20.23
N PRO A 37 -25.22 -16.51 21.55
CA PRO A 37 -25.89 -15.58 22.45
C PRO A 37 -25.20 -14.22 22.35
N ARG A 38 -25.99 -13.15 22.29
CA ARG A 38 -25.51 -11.76 22.14
C ARG A 38 -24.46 -11.48 23.21
N LYS A 39 -23.19 -11.49 22.84
CA LYS A 39 -22.13 -10.99 23.72
C LYS A 39 -22.33 -9.51 23.97
N VAL A 40 -22.06 -9.07 25.19
CA VAL A 40 -22.10 -7.66 25.55
C VAL A 40 -21.19 -6.89 24.58
N GLN A 41 -21.74 -5.90 23.91
CA GLN A 41 -20.97 -5.05 23.01
C GLN A 41 -20.06 -4.13 23.84
N ASN A 42 -18.76 -4.15 23.54
CA ASN A 42 -17.84 -3.18 24.08
C ASN A 42 -18.11 -1.81 23.46
N LEU A 43 -18.31 -0.79 24.29
CA LEU A 43 -18.52 0.59 23.87
C LEU A 43 -19.61 0.72 22.76
N PRO A 44 -20.87 0.35 23.03
CA PRO A 44 -21.92 0.28 22.00
C PRO A 44 -22.18 1.61 21.28
N TYR A 45 -21.90 2.74 21.94
CA TYR A 45 -22.12 4.09 21.40
C TYR A 45 -20.86 4.70 20.75
N ALA A 46 -19.72 4.01 20.79
CA ALA A 46 -18.48 4.54 20.23
C ALA A 46 -18.60 4.81 18.74
N ASP A 47 -19.32 3.97 18.01
CA ASP A 47 -19.47 4.06 16.57
C ASP A 47 -20.26 5.31 16.09
N HIS A 48 -21.00 5.96 16.98
CA HIS A 48 -21.82 7.15 16.70
C HIS A 48 -21.17 8.46 17.15
N LYS A 49 -19.96 8.40 17.69
CA LYS A 49 -19.22 9.62 18.04
C LYS A 49 -18.89 10.39 16.76
N LEU A 50 -19.07 11.70 16.81
CA LEU A 50 -18.84 12.59 15.68
C LEU A 50 -17.39 12.51 15.18
N LEU A 51 -16.44 12.43 16.10
CA LEU A 51 -15.01 12.43 15.81
C LEU A 51 -14.28 11.31 16.57
N HIS A 52 -13.49 10.53 15.84
CA HIS A 52 -12.57 9.55 16.40
C HIS A 52 -11.16 9.96 16.05
N LEU A 53 -10.32 10.12 17.05
CA LEU A 53 -8.92 10.41 16.86
C LEU A 53 -8.09 9.16 17.17
N GLY A 54 -7.03 8.97 16.40
CA GLY A 54 -6.10 7.88 16.58
C GLY A 54 -4.73 8.20 15.99
N PHE A 55 -3.81 7.29 16.15
CA PHE A 55 -2.52 7.34 15.47
C PHE A 55 -2.17 5.94 14.97
N SER A 56 -1.35 5.89 13.95
CA SER A 56 -0.81 4.64 13.44
C SER A 56 0.68 4.74 13.19
N ILE A 57 1.37 3.65 13.46
CA ILE A 57 2.78 3.47 13.13
C ILE A 57 2.86 2.26 12.22
N GLY A 58 3.58 2.38 11.13
CA GLY A 58 3.71 1.33 10.15
C GLY A 58 5.09 1.26 9.53
N THR A 59 5.34 0.19 8.83
CA THR A 59 6.52 0.01 7.97
C THR A 59 6.09 0.03 6.52
N HIS A 60 6.93 0.56 5.66
CA HIS A 60 6.67 0.62 4.23
C HIS A 60 7.95 0.37 3.44
N VAL A 61 7.79 0.07 2.17
CA VAL A 61 8.90 -0.05 1.22
C VAL A 61 8.68 1.01 0.14
N GLN A 62 9.68 1.85 -0.06
CA GLN A 62 9.67 2.82 -1.14
C GLN A 62 10.42 2.23 -2.34
N ASP A 63 9.78 2.20 -3.49
CA ASP A 63 10.40 1.82 -4.74
C ASP A 63 10.59 3.05 -5.63
N MET A 64 11.73 3.13 -6.30
CA MET A 64 12.05 4.19 -7.24
C MET A 64 12.32 3.56 -8.60
N LYS A 65 11.65 4.08 -9.63
CA LYS A 65 11.96 3.70 -11.01
C LYS A 65 13.05 4.63 -11.52
N PHE A 66 14.15 4.04 -11.91
CA PHE A 66 15.24 4.75 -12.55
C PHE A 66 15.17 4.54 -14.07
N VAL A 67 15.37 5.61 -14.81
CA VAL A 67 15.47 5.56 -16.25
C VAL A 67 16.92 5.88 -16.61
N HIS A 68 17.59 4.96 -17.27
CA HIS A 68 18.94 5.20 -17.76
C HIS A 68 18.89 6.27 -18.85
N SER A 69 19.59 7.38 -18.63
CA SER A 69 19.66 8.48 -19.60
C SER A 69 20.65 8.21 -20.74
N GLY A 70 21.48 7.16 -20.62
CA GLY A 70 22.54 6.87 -21.57
C GLY A 70 23.64 7.94 -21.61
N PHE A 71 23.70 8.77 -20.57
CA PHE A 71 24.67 9.87 -20.49
C PHE A 71 26.08 9.30 -20.30
N VAL A 72 26.99 9.72 -21.17
CA VAL A 72 28.42 9.46 -21.06
C VAL A 72 29.06 10.77 -20.62
N THR A 73 29.89 10.72 -19.57
CA THR A 73 30.64 11.89 -19.09
C THR A 73 31.66 12.32 -20.15
N ASP A 74 32.04 13.60 -20.15
CA ASP A 74 33.06 14.15 -21.09
C ASP A 74 34.40 13.38 -21.06
N GLY A 75 34.68 12.64 -19.98
CA GLY A 75 35.81 11.72 -19.85
C GLY A 75 35.59 10.35 -20.48
N GLY A 76 34.46 10.07 -21.11
CA GLY A 76 34.13 8.76 -21.69
C GLY A 76 33.65 7.73 -20.64
N GLU A 77 33.46 8.14 -19.39
CA GLU A 77 32.99 7.26 -18.32
C GLU A 77 31.49 7.02 -18.43
N SER A 78 31.08 5.77 -18.37
CA SER A 78 29.69 5.36 -18.36
C SER A 78 29.34 4.76 -17.00
N TRP A 79 28.42 5.43 -16.28
CA TRP A 79 27.97 5.03 -14.96
C TRP A 79 26.63 4.34 -15.05
N TYR A 80 26.55 3.11 -14.56
CA TYR A 80 25.32 2.38 -14.40
C TYR A 80 24.87 2.44 -12.95
N MET A 81 23.60 2.74 -12.75
CA MET A 81 22.96 2.65 -11.45
C MET A 81 22.54 1.21 -11.22
N ASP A 82 23.04 0.60 -10.16
CA ASP A 82 22.57 -0.70 -9.70
C ASP A 82 21.28 -0.51 -8.90
N ILE A 83 20.36 -1.48 -9.05
CA ILE A 83 19.05 -1.38 -8.38
C ILE A 83 19.31 -1.43 -6.88
N PRO A 84 18.81 -0.45 -6.13
CA PRO A 84 19.05 -0.41 -4.70
C PRO A 84 18.39 -1.63 -4.02
N ASP A 85 19.10 -2.15 -3.04
CA ASP A 85 18.62 -3.20 -2.16
C ASP A 85 17.33 -2.77 -1.44
N PHE A 86 16.60 -3.77 -0.95
CA PHE A 86 15.42 -3.58 -0.15
C PHE A 86 15.68 -2.60 1.01
N SER A 87 15.05 -1.43 0.95
CA SER A 87 15.20 -0.39 1.95
C SER A 87 13.87 -0.15 2.66
N PRO A 88 13.66 -0.76 3.83
CA PRO A 88 12.46 -0.53 4.62
C PRO A 88 12.48 0.87 5.22
N GLY A 89 11.34 1.53 5.18
CA GLY A 89 11.07 2.77 5.88
C GLY A 89 10.02 2.59 6.97
N PHE A 90 9.81 3.62 7.76
CA PHE A 90 8.73 3.67 8.74
C PHE A 90 7.89 4.92 8.55
N ASN A 91 6.63 4.84 8.98
CA ASN A 91 5.71 5.96 8.90
C ASN A 91 4.95 6.14 10.21
N VAL A 92 4.64 7.38 10.50
CA VAL A 92 3.81 7.78 11.62
C VAL A 92 2.69 8.66 11.08
N ASN A 93 1.45 8.26 11.36
CA ASN A 93 0.28 8.97 10.87
C ASN A 93 -0.64 9.31 12.05
N LEU A 94 -1.21 10.50 12.02
CA LEU A 94 -2.38 10.85 12.82
C LEU A 94 -3.62 10.43 12.04
N MET A 95 -4.68 10.06 12.73
CA MET A 95 -5.92 9.62 12.12
C MET A 95 -7.11 10.32 12.76
N ALA A 96 -7.95 10.91 11.93
CA ALA A 96 -9.20 11.52 12.32
C ALA A 96 -10.33 10.95 11.46
N ASP A 97 -11.28 10.24 12.07
CA ASP A 97 -12.47 9.74 11.41
C ASP A 97 -13.66 10.62 11.80
N LEU A 98 -14.24 11.30 10.84
CA LEU A 98 -15.46 12.09 11.00
C LEU A 98 -16.67 11.24 10.62
N TYR A 99 -17.60 11.09 11.55
CA TYR A 99 -18.85 10.38 11.33
C TYR A 99 -19.79 11.18 10.42
N LEU A 100 -20.20 10.61 9.29
CA LEU A 100 -21.17 11.21 8.38
C LEU A 100 -22.52 10.52 8.50
N CYS A 101 -22.55 9.19 8.46
CA CYS A 101 -23.76 8.39 8.62
C CYS A 101 -23.39 6.98 9.15
N PRO A 102 -24.37 6.12 9.51
CA PRO A 102 -24.10 4.82 10.13
C PRO A 102 -23.14 3.91 9.36
N HIS A 103 -23.03 4.10 8.05
CA HIS A 103 -22.20 3.29 7.18
C HIS A 103 -21.01 4.04 6.58
N LEU A 104 -20.97 5.38 6.69
CA LEU A 104 -19.97 6.19 6.00
C LEU A 104 -19.29 7.15 6.97
N ASN A 105 -17.97 7.11 6.98
CA ASN A 105 -17.12 8.05 7.71
C ASN A 105 -16.13 8.67 6.73
N LEU A 106 -15.79 9.92 6.95
CA LEU A 106 -14.69 10.59 6.28
C LEU A 106 -13.45 10.43 7.15
N ARG A 107 -12.40 9.85 6.57
CA ARG A 107 -11.11 9.67 7.23
C ARG A 107 -10.09 10.62 6.66
N PHE A 108 -9.39 11.29 7.55
CA PHE A 108 -8.24 12.13 7.26
C PHE A 108 -7.06 11.62 8.08
N SER A 109 -5.98 11.17 7.41
CA SER A 109 -4.86 10.54 8.11
C SER A 109 -3.50 11.07 7.67
N PRO A 110 -3.20 12.37 7.93
CA PRO A 110 -1.91 12.95 7.59
C PRO A 110 -0.78 12.22 8.32
N GLY A 111 0.34 12.03 7.61
CA GLY A 111 1.47 11.33 8.17
C GLY A 111 2.79 11.66 7.51
N ILE A 112 3.86 11.26 8.18
CA ILE A 112 5.22 11.41 7.70
C ILE A 112 5.80 10.03 7.45
N PHE A 113 6.37 9.88 6.27
CA PHE A 113 7.03 8.66 5.81
C PHE A 113 8.53 8.92 5.75
N PHE A 114 9.28 8.14 6.51
CA PHE A 114 10.73 8.20 6.58
C PHE A 114 11.32 7.04 5.83
N GLY A 115 12.15 7.32 4.84
CA GLY A 115 12.87 6.30 4.08
C GLY A 115 14.29 6.73 3.80
N ASN A 116 15.18 5.75 3.70
CA ASN A 116 16.55 5.96 3.27
C ASN A 116 16.85 4.94 2.17
N LYS A 117 17.40 5.39 1.06
CA LYS A 117 17.82 4.53 -0.04
C LYS A 117 19.30 4.66 -0.27
N VAL A 118 19.97 3.53 -0.28
CA VAL A 118 21.39 3.41 -0.65
C VAL A 118 21.45 3.04 -2.12
N VAL A 119 21.94 3.95 -2.94
CA VAL A 119 22.11 3.74 -4.38
C VAL A 119 23.57 3.50 -4.66
N LYS A 120 23.88 2.40 -5.34
CA LYS A 120 25.22 2.06 -5.80
C LYS A 120 25.34 2.40 -7.27
N PHE A 121 26.33 3.20 -7.60
CA PHE A 121 26.74 3.47 -8.98
C PHE A 121 27.96 2.63 -9.28
N ARG A 122 27.95 1.96 -10.43
CA ARG A 122 29.07 1.18 -10.92
C ARG A 122 29.58 1.79 -12.21
N GLU A 123 30.87 2.05 -12.27
CA GLU A 123 31.54 2.44 -13.48
C GLU A 123 31.82 1.22 -14.36
N THR A 124 31.58 1.35 -15.66
CA THR A 124 31.69 0.21 -16.59
C THR A 124 33.12 -0.18 -16.86
N ALA A 125 34.06 0.78 -16.85
CA ALA A 125 35.47 0.52 -17.21
C ALA A 125 36.32 0.00 -16.04
N THR A 126 36.24 0.67 -14.89
CA THR A 126 37.09 0.38 -13.72
C THR A 126 36.42 -0.52 -12.69
N GLN A 127 35.11 -0.80 -12.85
CA GLN A 127 34.31 -1.55 -11.87
C GLN A 127 34.30 -0.90 -10.47
N GLU A 128 34.61 0.38 -10.40
CA GLU A 128 34.50 1.12 -9.13
C GLU A 128 33.04 1.33 -8.73
N TYR A 129 32.78 1.20 -7.42
CA TYR A 129 31.46 1.43 -6.85
C TYR A 129 31.46 2.73 -6.07
N ARG A 130 30.53 3.61 -6.41
CA ARG A 130 30.19 4.77 -5.58
C ARG A 130 28.84 4.56 -4.93
N THR A 131 28.80 4.70 -3.62
CA THR A 131 27.56 4.56 -2.84
C THR A 131 27.07 5.94 -2.48
N GLN A 132 25.80 6.20 -2.75
CA GLN A 132 25.14 7.45 -2.38
C GLN A 132 23.89 7.16 -1.57
N ASP A 133 23.79 7.77 -0.40
CA ASP A 133 22.60 7.68 0.46
C ASP A 133 21.61 8.77 0.07
N ILE A 134 20.43 8.35 -0.37
CA ILE A 134 19.33 9.25 -0.71
C ILE A 134 18.28 9.15 0.40
N LYS A 135 18.16 10.22 1.18
CA LYS A 135 17.10 10.36 2.18
C LYS A 135 15.80 10.73 1.47
N SER A 136 14.75 9.97 1.69
CA SER A 136 13.44 10.17 1.09
C SER A 136 12.39 10.33 2.18
N ASN A 137 12.08 11.56 2.53
CA ASN A 137 11.05 11.86 3.52
C ASN A 137 9.85 12.49 2.82
N TYR A 138 8.68 11.90 3.00
CA TYR A 138 7.44 12.39 2.38
C TYR A 138 6.41 12.73 3.44
N ILE A 139 5.73 13.84 3.26
CA ILE A 139 4.47 14.12 3.94
C ILE A 139 3.36 13.60 3.03
N VAL A 140 2.50 12.77 3.60
CA VAL A 140 1.37 12.17 2.91
C VAL A 140 0.09 12.65 3.58
N VAL A 141 -0.84 13.14 2.79
CA VAL A 141 -2.14 13.65 3.26
C VAL A 141 -3.25 12.92 2.51
N PRO A 142 -3.72 11.78 3.02
CA PRO A 142 -4.84 11.08 2.44
C PRO A 142 -6.17 11.65 2.93
N ILE A 143 -7.15 11.67 2.03
CA ILE A 143 -8.56 11.92 2.31
C ILE A 143 -9.33 10.71 1.81
N GLU A 144 -9.98 10.01 2.71
CA GLU A 144 -10.54 8.70 2.44
C GLU A 144 -11.98 8.61 2.92
N LEU A 145 -12.80 7.90 2.15
CA LEU A 145 -14.13 7.49 2.57
C LEU A 145 -14.06 6.06 3.12
N LYS A 146 -14.49 5.89 4.35
CA LYS A 146 -14.58 4.61 5.03
C LYS A 146 -16.02 4.14 5.04
N PHE A 147 -16.31 3.10 4.28
CA PHE A 147 -17.60 2.43 4.26
C PHE A 147 -17.59 1.24 5.22
N SER A 148 -18.43 1.29 6.25
CA SER A 148 -18.48 0.28 7.31
C SER A 148 -19.77 -0.53 7.22
N ALA A 149 -19.68 -1.84 7.33
CA ALA A 149 -20.84 -2.71 7.43
C ALA A 149 -21.51 -2.59 8.82
N LEU A 150 -22.65 -3.23 8.96
CA LEU A 150 -23.31 -3.36 10.26
C LEU A 150 -22.40 -4.10 11.24
N ARG A 151 -22.39 -3.64 12.46
CA ARG A 151 -21.62 -4.26 13.55
C ARG A 151 -22.24 -5.60 13.92
N CYS A 152 -21.42 -6.65 13.87
CA CYS A 152 -21.79 -7.99 14.33
C CYS A 152 -21.00 -8.27 15.62
N ASN A 153 -21.67 -8.19 16.77
CA ASN A 153 -21.03 -8.24 18.10
C ASN A 153 -19.95 -7.16 18.28
N ASN A 154 -18.67 -7.56 18.35
CA ASN A 154 -17.52 -6.68 18.48
C ASN A 154 -16.71 -6.55 17.18
N PHE A 155 -17.21 -7.07 16.10
CA PHE A 155 -16.58 -7.01 14.78
C PHE A 155 -17.36 -6.09 13.84
N ARG A 156 -16.67 -5.21 13.14
CA ARG A 156 -17.24 -4.29 12.15
C ARG A 156 -16.29 -4.19 10.95
N PRO A 157 -16.52 -4.96 9.88
CA PRO A 157 -15.73 -4.86 8.67
C PRO A 157 -15.97 -3.52 7.96
N TYR A 158 -14.93 -3.04 7.31
CA TYR A 158 -15.01 -1.79 6.55
C TYR A 158 -14.13 -1.83 5.30
N LEU A 159 -14.49 -1.01 4.33
CA LEU A 159 -13.70 -0.72 3.14
C LEU A 159 -13.29 0.75 3.18
N ILE A 160 -12.11 1.04 2.68
CA ILE A 160 -11.61 2.41 2.56
C ILE A 160 -11.22 2.65 1.10
N GLY A 161 -11.57 3.83 0.61
CA GLY A 161 -11.16 4.31 -0.69
C GLY A 161 -11.04 5.83 -0.66
N GLY A 162 -10.07 6.37 -1.38
CA GLY A 162 -9.85 7.81 -1.37
C GLY A 162 -8.71 8.25 -2.27
N VAL A 163 -8.30 9.48 -2.06
CA VAL A 163 -7.18 10.12 -2.76
C VAL A 163 -6.13 10.56 -1.75
N MET A 164 -4.88 10.57 -2.17
CA MET A 164 -3.79 11.04 -1.33
C MET A 164 -2.93 12.04 -2.07
N GLY A 165 -2.55 13.11 -1.38
CA GLY A 165 -1.51 14.03 -1.79
C GLY A 165 -0.20 13.66 -1.13
N THR A 166 0.90 13.76 -1.86
CA THR A 166 2.25 13.52 -1.34
C THR A 166 3.14 14.72 -1.62
N ALA A 167 3.93 15.12 -0.64
CA ALA A 167 4.93 16.15 -0.80
C ALA A 167 6.29 15.64 -0.32
N ASP A 168 7.31 15.80 -1.15
CA ASP A 168 8.69 15.48 -0.78
C ASP A 168 9.27 16.59 0.10
N VAL A 169 9.78 16.23 1.26
CA VAL A 169 10.37 17.13 2.25
C VAL A 169 11.86 16.82 2.44
N SER A 170 12.43 15.99 1.57
CA SER A 170 13.85 15.65 1.63
C SER A 170 14.68 16.92 1.40
N LYS A 171 15.55 17.23 2.34
CA LYS A 171 16.56 18.30 2.12
C LYS A 171 17.48 17.87 1.00
N LYS A 172 17.54 18.67 -0.06
CA LYS A 172 18.57 18.58 -1.09
C LYS A 172 19.93 18.98 -0.53
#